data_89ffc2d67f0f472969445483a4319d77
#
_entry.id   89ffc2d67f0f472969445483a4319d77
#
_cell.length_a   1.000
_cell.length_b   1.000
_cell.length_c   1.000
_cell.angle_alpha   90.00
_cell.angle_beta   90.00
_cell.angle_gamma   90.00
#
_symmetry.space_group_name_H-M   'P 1'
#
loop_
_entity.id
_entity.type
_entity.pdbx_description
1 polymer ?
#
loop_
_entity_poly.entity_id
_entity_poly.type
_entity_poly.pdbx_seq_one_letter_code
_entity_poly.pdbx_strand_id
1 'polypeptide(L)'
;MKAMRLLIVEDDPHIAELLQEGLGEDGYACDVATGARQGASLARLFPYALILLDVMLPEGADAGYELGRELRSEGVQTPILYLTARSNIEERVTGLDAGGDDYLGKPFALRELRARVRALLRRSSGLARNLLRLPGGWQMDLAGRTVWQQTEVQLGALGADSEGVGGMVPGVLETAPWQAAAPIQAELTRREFGLLELLALHPGRAFSRQEIIERLWSGESGVEPKVIDVYVSTVRRKTAEELIDTVRGLGYRLGKMAHEW
;
A
#
# COMPACT_ATOMS: atom_id res chain seq x y z
N MET A 1 4.92 -13.81 -9.50
CA MET A 1 3.67 -13.19 -8.95
C MET A 1 3.12 -12.25 -10.00
N LYS A 2 1.78 -12.24 -10.21
CA LYS A 2 1.15 -11.31 -11.16
C LYS A 2 1.18 -9.91 -10.54
N ALA A 3 1.81 -8.93 -11.20
CA ALA A 3 1.81 -7.54 -10.73
C ALA A 3 0.36 -7.05 -10.60
N MET A 4 0.07 -6.24 -9.56
CA MET A 4 -1.23 -5.56 -9.47
C MET A 4 -1.40 -4.62 -10.66
N ARG A 5 -2.54 -4.75 -11.37
CA ARG A 5 -2.83 -3.91 -12.54
C ARG A 5 -3.62 -2.68 -12.11
N LEU A 6 -3.18 -1.54 -12.59
CA LEU A 6 -3.87 -0.24 -12.46
C LEU A 6 -4.29 0.24 -13.83
N LEU A 7 -5.43 0.93 -13.92
CA LEU A 7 -5.86 1.61 -15.13
C LEU A 7 -5.63 3.12 -14.95
N ILE A 8 -4.96 3.73 -15.90
CA ILE A 8 -4.77 5.18 -16.00
C ILE A 8 -5.62 5.65 -17.17
N VAL A 9 -6.57 6.57 -16.94
CA VAL A 9 -7.37 7.23 -17.97
C VAL A 9 -6.97 8.70 -17.97
N GLU A 10 -6.12 9.06 -18.92
CA GLU A 10 -5.47 10.37 -19.02
C GLU A 10 -5.16 10.65 -20.49
N ASP A 11 -5.56 11.79 -21.02
CA ASP A 11 -5.37 12.16 -22.43
C ASP A 11 -4.04 12.89 -22.65
N ASP A 12 -3.48 13.54 -21.64
CA ASP A 12 -2.13 14.12 -21.73
C ASP A 12 -1.07 13.02 -21.68
N PRO A 13 -0.30 12.82 -22.78
CA PRO A 13 0.69 11.74 -22.85
C PRO A 13 1.83 11.92 -21.83
N HIS A 14 2.19 13.15 -21.48
CA HIS A 14 3.27 13.41 -20.53
C HIS A 14 2.86 13.05 -19.10
N ILE A 15 1.58 13.36 -18.74
CA ILE A 15 1.05 12.96 -17.43
C ILE A 15 0.88 11.45 -17.38
N ALA A 16 0.35 10.84 -18.42
CA ALA A 16 0.18 9.38 -18.51
C ALA A 16 1.52 8.64 -18.36
N GLU A 17 2.57 9.10 -19.06
CA GLU A 17 3.93 8.54 -18.96
C GLU A 17 4.50 8.69 -17.56
N LEU A 18 4.42 9.90 -16.97
CA LEU A 18 4.86 10.17 -15.59
C LEU A 18 4.17 9.23 -14.58
N LEU A 19 2.86 9.03 -14.73
CA LEU A 19 2.07 8.14 -13.87
C LEU A 19 2.50 6.68 -14.07
N GLN A 20 2.65 6.25 -15.33
CA GLN A 20 3.00 4.88 -15.68
C GLN A 20 4.41 4.53 -15.16
N GLU A 21 5.40 5.40 -15.38
CA GLU A 21 6.75 5.23 -14.86
C GLU A 21 6.76 5.24 -13.33
N GLY A 22 6.18 6.28 -12.72
CA GLY A 22 6.18 6.44 -11.28
C GLY A 22 5.51 5.30 -10.53
N LEU A 23 4.38 4.79 -11.02
CA LEU A 23 3.69 3.64 -10.42
C LEU A 23 4.37 2.31 -10.81
N GLY A 24 5.00 2.25 -11.99
CA GLY A 24 5.83 1.13 -12.42
C GLY A 24 7.02 0.88 -11.51
N GLU A 25 7.67 1.95 -11.03
CA GLU A 25 8.73 1.87 -10.03
C GLU A 25 8.25 1.23 -8.71
N ASP A 26 6.99 1.46 -8.33
CA ASP A 26 6.37 0.83 -7.16
C ASP A 26 5.92 -0.63 -7.42
N GLY A 27 6.08 -1.13 -8.67
CA GLY A 27 5.80 -2.53 -9.04
C GLY A 27 4.40 -2.77 -9.55
N TYR A 28 3.62 -1.73 -9.83
CA TYR A 28 2.31 -1.86 -10.46
C TYR A 28 2.47 -2.04 -11.98
N ALA A 29 1.59 -2.84 -12.59
CA ALA A 29 1.44 -2.88 -14.04
C ALA A 29 0.35 -1.88 -14.44
N CYS A 30 0.70 -0.88 -15.26
CA CYS A 30 -0.23 0.18 -15.63
C CYS A 30 -0.65 0.06 -17.09
N ASP A 31 -1.95 -0.02 -17.33
CA ASP A 31 -2.54 0.17 -18.65
C ASP A 31 -3.02 1.62 -18.78
N VAL A 32 -2.84 2.20 -19.97
CA VAL A 32 -3.23 3.60 -20.25
C VAL A 32 -4.37 3.63 -21.26
N ALA A 33 -5.37 4.45 -20.98
CA ALA A 33 -6.44 4.85 -21.89
C ALA A 33 -6.40 6.37 -22.08
N THR A 34 -6.54 6.83 -23.30
CA THR A 34 -6.45 8.25 -23.65
C THR A 34 -7.82 8.96 -23.73
N GLY A 35 -8.88 8.31 -23.22
CA GLY A 35 -10.22 8.86 -23.19
C GLY A 35 -11.23 7.94 -22.52
N ALA A 36 -12.41 8.47 -22.24
CA ALA A 36 -13.46 7.81 -21.48
C ALA A 36 -13.91 6.49 -22.10
N ARG A 37 -14.11 6.44 -23.43
CA ARG A 37 -14.57 5.24 -24.13
C ARG A 37 -13.57 4.08 -24.02
N GLN A 38 -12.29 4.37 -24.19
CA GLN A 38 -11.25 3.36 -24.06
C GLN A 38 -11.12 2.92 -22.60
N GLY A 39 -11.19 3.86 -21.65
CA GLY A 39 -11.18 3.60 -20.23
C GLY A 39 -12.31 2.67 -19.79
N ALA A 40 -13.55 2.95 -20.25
CA ALA A 40 -14.70 2.10 -20.01
C ALA A 40 -14.51 0.68 -20.55
N SER A 41 -14.01 0.56 -21.77
CA SER A 41 -13.78 -0.74 -22.39
C SER A 41 -12.76 -1.58 -21.62
N LEU A 42 -11.64 -0.97 -21.21
CA LEU A 42 -10.61 -1.64 -20.43
C LEU A 42 -11.10 -2.02 -19.03
N ALA A 43 -11.81 -1.13 -18.34
CA ALA A 43 -12.37 -1.38 -17.01
C ALA A 43 -13.34 -2.56 -16.96
N ARG A 44 -14.06 -2.82 -18.07
CA ARG A 44 -14.96 -3.99 -18.21
C ARG A 44 -14.22 -5.28 -18.56
N LEU A 45 -13.17 -5.19 -19.35
CA LEU A 45 -12.45 -6.36 -19.86
C LEU A 45 -11.46 -6.95 -18.85
N PHE A 46 -10.90 -6.13 -17.99
CA PHE A 46 -9.83 -6.56 -17.09
C PHE A 46 -10.11 -6.18 -15.64
N PRO A 47 -9.76 -7.05 -14.68
CA PRO A 47 -9.84 -6.72 -13.27
C PRO A 47 -8.68 -5.79 -12.88
N TYR A 48 -8.96 -4.52 -12.64
CA TYR A 48 -8.02 -3.56 -12.09
C TYR A 48 -8.17 -3.46 -10.58
N ALA A 49 -7.05 -3.20 -9.90
CA ALA A 49 -7.03 -2.96 -8.45
C ALA A 49 -7.39 -1.50 -8.11
N LEU A 50 -7.14 -0.57 -9.05
CA LEU A 50 -7.45 0.85 -8.93
C LEU A 50 -7.55 1.46 -10.32
N ILE A 51 -8.40 2.48 -10.47
CA ILE A 51 -8.51 3.33 -11.65
C ILE A 51 -8.07 4.75 -11.26
N LEU A 52 -7.06 5.29 -11.94
CA LEU A 52 -6.73 6.72 -11.92
C LEU A 52 -7.47 7.33 -13.11
N LEU A 53 -8.28 8.34 -12.85
CA LEU A 53 -9.23 8.86 -13.86
C LEU A 53 -9.18 10.38 -13.91
N ASP A 54 -8.69 10.92 -15.02
CA ASP A 54 -8.81 12.36 -15.26
C ASP A 54 -10.28 12.74 -15.40
N VAL A 55 -10.64 13.86 -14.80
CA VAL A 55 -11.98 14.44 -14.92
C VAL A 55 -12.19 15.01 -16.30
N MET A 56 -11.17 15.71 -16.83
CA MET A 56 -11.23 16.38 -18.14
C MET A 56 -10.63 15.46 -19.20
N LEU A 57 -11.49 14.91 -20.05
CA LEU A 57 -11.09 14.01 -21.12
C LEU A 57 -11.58 14.58 -22.48
N PRO A 58 -11.08 14.09 -23.62
CA PRO A 58 -11.48 14.61 -24.94
C PRO A 58 -12.98 14.58 -25.21
N GLU A 59 -13.73 13.70 -24.58
CA GLU A 59 -15.17 13.60 -24.71
C GLU A 59 -15.95 14.71 -24.01
N GLY A 60 -15.34 15.41 -23.04
CA GLY A 60 -15.97 16.52 -22.34
C GLY A 60 -15.30 16.91 -21.02
N ALA A 61 -15.64 18.09 -20.52
CA ALA A 61 -15.07 18.64 -19.29
C ALA A 61 -15.38 17.82 -18.02
N ASP A 62 -16.45 17.04 -18.04
CA ASP A 62 -16.90 16.18 -16.94
C ASP A 62 -16.93 14.70 -17.33
N ALA A 63 -16.32 14.34 -18.48
CA ALA A 63 -16.36 13.00 -19.04
C ALA A 63 -15.79 11.94 -18.09
N GLY A 64 -14.80 12.29 -17.25
CA GLY A 64 -14.29 11.40 -16.21
C GLY A 64 -15.32 11.13 -15.11
N TYR A 65 -16.08 12.13 -14.68
CA TYR A 65 -17.17 11.94 -13.72
C TYR A 65 -18.30 11.10 -14.30
N GLU A 66 -18.62 11.31 -15.59
CA GLU A 66 -19.62 10.52 -16.29
C GLU A 66 -19.20 9.06 -16.38
N LEU A 67 -17.94 8.80 -16.76
CA LEU A 67 -17.37 7.46 -16.77
C LEU A 67 -17.41 6.80 -15.40
N GLY A 68 -17.06 7.51 -14.34
CA GLY A 68 -17.11 6.98 -12.98
C GLY A 68 -18.52 6.57 -12.58
N ARG A 69 -19.54 7.41 -12.85
CA ARG A 69 -20.96 7.09 -12.63
C ARG A 69 -21.42 5.88 -13.44
N GLU A 70 -21.04 5.82 -14.71
CA GLU A 70 -21.34 4.70 -15.60
C GLU A 70 -20.79 3.39 -15.01
N LEU A 71 -19.51 3.34 -14.66
CA LEU A 71 -18.87 2.16 -14.07
C LEU A 71 -19.57 1.73 -12.76
N ARG A 72 -19.95 2.69 -11.91
CA ARG A 72 -20.67 2.39 -10.66
C ARG A 72 -22.06 1.85 -10.93
N SER A 73 -22.79 2.38 -11.92
CA SER A 73 -24.11 1.87 -12.31
C SER A 73 -24.06 0.45 -12.85
N GLU A 74 -22.94 0.05 -13.42
CA GLU A 74 -22.65 -1.31 -13.89
C GLU A 74 -22.13 -2.26 -12.79
N GLY A 75 -22.01 -1.77 -11.56
CA GLY A 75 -21.57 -2.57 -10.41
C GLY A 75 -20.06 -2.71 -10.27
N VAL A 76 -19.25 -1.94 -11.00
CA VAL A 76 -17.79 -1.94 -10.86
C VAL A 76 -17.44 -1.33 -9.50
N GLN A 77 -16.81 -2.13 -8.62
CA GLN A 77 -16.41 -1.75 -7.27
C GLN A 77 -14.93 -1.33 -7.19
N THR A 78 -14.21 -1.38 -8.31
CA THR A 78 -12.80 -0.96 -8.36
C THR A 78 -12.66 0.49 -7.86
N PRO A 79 -11.79 0.79 -6.89
CA PRO A 79 -11.59 2.15 -6.41
C PRO A 79 -11.21 3.10 -7.55
N ILE A 80 -11.72 4.33 -7.47
CA ILE A 80 -11.43 5.40 -8.44
C ILE A 80 -10.75 6.56 -7.72
N LEU A 81 -9.55 6.92 -8.18
CA LEU A 81 -8.85 8.15 -7.81
C LEU A 81 -9.02 9.16 -8.94
N TYR A 82 -9.81 10.20 -8.71
CA TYR A 82 -9.94 11.28 -9.68
C TYR A 82 -8.71 12.18 -9.68
N LEU A 83 -8.23 12.52 -10.88
CA LEU A 83 -7.22 13.54 -11.12
C LEU A 83 -7.96 14.77 -11.70
N THR A 84 -7.79 15.95 -11.08
CA THR A 84 -8.56 17.12 -11.50
C THR A 84 -7.73 18.41 -11.44
N ALA A 85 -7.89 19.25 -12.45
CA ALA A 85 -7.34 20.62 -12.41
C ALA A 85 -8.17 21.56 -11.52
N ARG A 86 -9.33 21.11 -11.06
CA ARG A 86 -10.31 21.88 -10.31
C ARG A 86 -10.10 21.65 -8.81
N SER A 87 -9.81 22.71 -8.06
CA SER A 87 -9.39 22.63 -6.65
C SER A 87 -10.44 23.12 -5.65
N ASN A 88 -11.61 23.56 -6.10
CA ASN A 88 -12.65 24.11 -5.22
C ASN A 88 -13.47 23.01 -4.50
N ILE A 89 -14.06 23.39 -3.36
CA ILE A 89 -14.73 22.46 -2.45
C ILE A 89 -15.99 21.85 -3.09
N GLU A 90 -16.73 22.61 -3.91
CA GLU A 90 -17.98 22.18 -4.53
C GLU A 90 -17.77 21.04 -5.55
N GLU A 91 -16.67 21.10 -6.29
CA GLU A 91 -16.29 20.06 -7.26
C GLU A 91 -15.79 18.80 -6.60
N ARG A 92 -15.19 18.94 -5.41
CA ARG A 92 -14.81 17.81 -4.58
C ARG A 92 -16.03 17.02 -4.11
N VAL A 93 -17.09 17.69 -3.72
CA VAL A 93 -18.36 17.07 -3.35
C VAL A 93 -18.97 16.36 -4.56
N THR A 94 -19.00 17.02 -5.73
CA THR A 94 -19.48 16.42 -6.98
C THR A 94 -18.72 15.15 -7.38
N GLY A 95 -17.40 15.11 -7.16
CA GLY A 95 -16.57 13.95 -7.44
C GLY A 95 -16.86 12.76 -6.54
N LEU A 96 -17.09 13.00 -5.27
CA LEU A 96 -17.47 11.94 -4.32
C LEU A 96 -18.87 11.40 -4.64
N ASP A 97 -19.81 12.28 -4.98
CA ASP A 97 -21.16 11.89 -5.42
C ASP A 97 -21.16 11.16 -6.78
N ALA A 98 -20.13 11.37 -7.59
CA ALA A 98 -19.90 10.65 -8.85
C ALA A 98 -19.29 9.24 -8.67
N GLY A 99 -19.18 8.76 -7.42
CA GLY A 99 -18.69 7.41 -7.13
C GLY A 99 -17.16 7.29 -7.03
N GLY A 100 -16.45 8.39 -6.87
CA GLY A 100 -15.01 8.39 -6.56
C GLY A 100 -14.72 8.04 -5.11
N ASP A 101 -13.59 7.37 -4.89
CA ASP A 101 -13.14 6.99 -3.54
C ASP A 101 -12.14 8.00 -2.96
N ASP A 102 -11.46 8.75 -3.82
CA ASP A 102 -10.57 9.88 -3.46
C ASP A 102 -10.31 10.74 -4.72
N TYR A 103 -9.66 11.89 -4.52
CA TYR A 103 -9.24 12.74 -5.64
C TYR A 103 -7.94 13.46 -5.31
N LEU A 104 -7.24 13.90 -6.38
CA LEU A 104 -5.98 14.59 -6.33
C LEU A 104 -5.99 15.76 -7.32
N GLY A 105 -5.73 16.96 -6.80
CA GLY A 105 -5.67 18.18 -7.62
C GLY A 105 -4.41 18.26 -8.46
N LYS A 106 -4.52 18.62 -9.74
CA LYS A 106 -3.39 18.98 -10.61
C LYS A 106 -3.01 20.46 -10.39
N PRO A 107 -1.69 20.82 -10.29
CA PRO A 107 -0.54 19.91 -10.33
C PRO A 107 -0.30 19.19 -9.01
N PHE A 108 0.15 17.94 -9.05
CA PHE A 108 0.39 17.11 -7.88
C PHE A 108 1.85 16.62 -7.80
N ALA A 109 2.28 16.34 -6.58
CA ALA A 109 3.55 15.66 -6.36
C ALA A 109 3.35 14.14 -6.49
N LEU A 110 4.25 13.46 -7.20
CA LEU A 110 4.20 12.00 -7.39
C LEU A 110 4.16 11.24 -6.06
N ARG A 111 4.86 11.74 -5.03
CA ARG A 111 4.83 11.16 -3.68
C ARG A 111 3.43 11.19 -3.05
N GLU A 112 2.64 12.23 -3.30
CA GLU A 112 1.26 12.34 -2.79
C GLU A 112 0.36 11.37 -3.53
N LEU A 113 0.45 11.31 -4.85
CA LEU A 113 -0.27 10.33 -5.66
C LEU A 113 -0.01 8.91 -5.16
N ARG A 114 1.25 8.53 -5.01
CA ARG A 114 1.64 7.20 -4.49
C ARG A 114 1.04 6.91 -3.11
N ALA A 115 1.01 7.89 -2.21
CA ALA A 115 0.40 7.73 -0.90
C ALA A 115 -1.11 7.46 -0.98
N ARG A 116 -1.84 8.18 -1.86
CA ARG A 116 -3.28 8.01 -2.08
C ARG A 116 -3.60 6.67 -2.75
N VAL A 117 -2.81 6.28 -3.76
CA VAL A 117 -2.92 4.97 -4.42
C VAL A 117 -2.80 3.85 -3.38
N ARG A 118 -1.78 3.88 -2.53
CA ARG A 118 -1.62 2.91 -1.45
C ARG A 118 -2.80 2.90 -0.48
N ALA A 119 -3.31 4.07 -0.09
CA ALA A 119 -4.44 4.18 0.83
C ALA A 119 -5.73 3.56 0.25
N LEU A 120 -5.99 3.79 -1.05
CA LEU A 120 -7.15 3.23 -1.74
C LEU A 120 -7.04 1.71 -1.91
N LEU A 121 -5.89 1.23 -2.35
CA LEU A 121 -5.64 -0.20 -2.49
C LEU A 121 -5.79 -0.95 -1.15
N ARG A 122 -5.38 -0.33 -0.04
CA ARG A 122 -5.58 -0.87 1.31
C ARG A 122 -7.06 -0.98 1.68
N ARG A 123 -7.89 0.04 1.35
CA ARG A 123 -9.32 0.04 1.65
C ARG A 123 -10.09 -1.01 0.85
N SER A 124 -9.78 -1.14 -0.45
CA SER A 124 -10.50 -2.02 -1.38
C SER A 124 -10.21 -3.50 -1.17
N SER A 125 -9.04 -3.84 -0.64
CA SER A 125 -8.62 -5.24 -0.46
C SER A 125 -9.23 -5.92 0.77
N GLY A 126 -10.17 -5.28 1.47
CA GLY A 126 -10.76 -5.81 2.71
C GLY A 126 -9.65 -6.15 3.71
N LEU A 127 -9.41 -5.26 4.66
CA LEU A 127 -8.28 -5.21 5.61
C LEU A 127 -7.70 -6.54 6.11
N ALA A 128 -8.43 -7.65 6.00
CA ALA A 128 -8.03 -8.95 6.57
C ALA A 128 -7.19 -9.84 5.64
N ARG A 129 -7.18 -9.62 4.31
CA ARG A 129 -6.50 -10.54 3.38
C ARG A 129 -5.10 -10.12 2.94
N ASN A 130 -4.76 -8.84 3.06
CA ASN A 130 -3.46 -8.33 2.61
C ASN A 130 -2.52 -7.92 3.74
N LEU A 131 -2.98 -7.99 4.98
CA LEU A 131 -2.17 -7.67 6.15
C LEU A 131 -1.52 -8.94 6.68
N LEU A 132 -0.22 -9.04 6.55
CA LEU A 132 0.56 -10.12 7.12
C LEU A 132 1.16 -9.68 8.46
N ARG A 133 1.00 -10.50 9.49
CA ARG A 133 1.77 -10.35 10.72
C ARG A 133 3.15 -10.95 10.50
N LEU A 134 4.16 -10.23 10.93
CA LEU A 134 5.56 -10.61 10.83
C LEU A 134 6.16 -10.76 12.24
N PRO A 135 7.31 -11.44 12.38
CA PRO A 135 8.02 -11.53 13.64
C PRO A 135 8.31 -10.17 14.28
N GLY A 136 8.41 -10.11 15.61
CA GLY A 136 8.73 -8.88 16.34
C GLY A 136 7.64 -7.81 16.31
N GLY A 137 6.36 -8.18 16.10
CA GLY A 137 5.24 -7.23 16.07
C GLY A 137 5.16 -6.39 14.80
N TRP A 138 5.96 -6.69 13.80
CA TRP A 138 5.89 -6.05 12.49
C TRP A 138 4.64 -6.50 11.72
N GLN A 139 4.14 -5.61 10.87
CA GLN A 139 3.00 -5.85 10.00
C GLN A 139 3.37 -5.40 8.58
N MET A 140 2.87 -6.13 7.59
CA MET A 140 3.12 -5.88 6.18
C MET A 140 1.79 -5.80 5.43
N ASP A 141 1.55 -4.66 4.78
CA ASP A 141 0.44 -4.50 3.85
C ASP A 141 0.93 -4.77 2.42
N LEU A 142 0.49 -5.87 1.86
CA LEU A 142 0.87 -6.29 0.51
C LEU A 142 0.32 -5.34 -0.56
N ALA A 143 -0.89 -4.83 -0.36
CA ALA A 143 -1.54 -3.91 -1.30
C ALA A 143 -0.92 -2.52 -1.24
N GLY A 144 -0.76 -1.99 -0.03
CA GLY A 144 -0.15 -0.68 0.20
C GLY A 144 1.36 -0.67 0.08
N ARG A 145 2.00 -1.85 -0.05
CA ARG A 145 3.47 -2.03 -0.08
C ARG A 145 4.18 -1.31 1.07
N THR A 146 3.61 -1.42 2.26
CA THR A 146 4.15 -0.79 3.48
C THR A 146 4.44 -1.84 4.55
N VAL A 147 5.44 -1.54 5.36
CA VAL A 147 5.85 -2.37 6.52
C VAL A 147 5.98 -1.45 7.71
N TRP A 148 5.34 -1.81 8.82
CA TRP A 148 5.41 -1.02 10.05
C TRP A 148 5.36 -1.91 11.28
N GLN A 149 5.79 -1.36 12.42
CA GLN A 149 5.70 -1.98 13.73
C GLN A 149 4.76 -1.16 14.60
N GLN A 150 3.76 -1.81 15.21
CA GLN A 150 2.95 -1.18 16.24
C GLN A 150 3.77 -1.11 17.53
N THR A 151 3.99 0.09 18.02
CA THR A 151 4.59 0.27 19.34
C THR A 151 3.52 -0.03 20.38
N GLU A 152 3.57 -1.18 21.03
CA GLU A 152 2.77 -1.43 22.24
C GLU A 152 3.24 -0.43 23.30
N VAL A 153 2.36 0.46 23.69
CA VAL A 153 2.55 1.19 24.94
C VAL A 153 2.35 0.16 26.06
N GLN A 154 3.45 -0.36 26.61
CA GLN A 154 3.39 -1.07 27.86
C GLN A 154 2.72 -0.13 28.87
N LEU A 155 1.47 -0.43 29.24
CA LEU A 155 0.92 0.06 30.50
C LEU A 155 1.81 -0.51 31.61
N GLY A 156 2.81 0.28 31.98
CA GLY A 156 3.62 -0.01 33.17
C GLY A 156 2.67 -0.26 34.32
N ALA A 157 2.87 -1.38 34.99
CA ALA A 157 2.20 -1.76 36.21
C ALA A 157 2.16 -0.56 37.18
N LEU A 158 1.03 0.15 37.20
CA LEU A 158 0.71 1.00 38.32
C LEU A 158 0.45 0.06 39.49
N GLY A 159 1.40 0.06 40.42
CA GLY A 159 1.42 -0.76 41.60
C GLY A 159 0.06 -0.74 42.31
N ALA A 160 -0.43 -1.90 42.55
CA ALA A 160 -1.43 -2.16 43.57
C ALA A 160 -0.79 -1.94 44.92
N ASP A 161 -0.81 -0.73 45.45
CA ASP A 161 -0.65 -0.43 46.88
C ASP A 161 -1.17 0.98 47.13
N SER A 162 -2.44 1.08 47.45
CA SER A 162 -2.96 2.09 48.37
C SER A 162 -4.35 1.67 48.84
N GLU A 163 -4.33 1.08 50.05
CA GLU A 163 -5.52 1.04 50.93
C GLU A 163 -5.98 2.46 51.28
N GLY A 164 -7.26 2.68 51.25
CA GLY A 164 -8.00 3.60 52.12
C GLY A 164 -8.14 5.03 51.63
N VAL A 165 -9.35 5.37 51.49
CA VAL A 165 -10.18 6.47 51.97
C VAL A 165 -11.16 6.97 50.91
N GLY A 166 -12.45 6.87 51.25
CA GLY A 166 -13.55 7.28 50.40
C GLY A 166 -13.65 8.79 50.21
N GLY A 167 -14.20 9.14 49.06
CA GLY A 167 -14.51 10.51 48.69
C GLY A 167 -15.06 10.55 47.27
N MET A 168 -16.38 10.37 47.16
CA MET A 168 -17.12 10.47 45.91
C MET A 168 -17.19 11.92 45.47
N VAL A 169 -16.56 12.28 44.34
CA VAL A 169 -16.77 13.53 43.62
C VAL A 169 -17.28 13.20 42.24
N PRO A 170 -18.52 13.57 41.85
CA PRO A 170 -19.02 13.33 40.51
C PRO A 170 -18.57 14.48 39.59
N GLY A 171 -18.02 14.12 38.44
CA GLY A 171 -17.88 15.01 37.28
C GLY A 171 -16.51 15.59 37.07
N VAL A 172 -15.71 14.91 36.32
CA VAL A 172 -14.97 15.33 35.12
C VAL A 172 -14.30 14.08 34.59
N LEU A 173 -14.85 13.46 33.55
CA LEU A 173 -14.11 12.59 32.67
C LEU A 173 -13.20 13.49 31.84
N GLU A 174 -12.06 13.88 32.38
CA GLU A 174 -10.94 14.31 31.56
C GLU A 174 -10.48 13.10 30.76
N THR A 175 -10.89 13.09 29.50
CA THR A 175 -10.29 12.21 28.49
C THR A 175 -8.80 12.53 28.39
N ALA A 176 -7.98 11.82 29.13
CA ALA A 176 -6.54 11.85 28.91
C ALA A 176 -6.30 11.47 27.44
N PRO A 177 -5.59 12.30 26.67
CA PRO A 177 -5.24 11.96 25.30
C PRO A 177 -4.19 10.83 25.35
N TRP A 178 -4.64 9.57 25.31
CA TRP A 178 -3.75 8.46 25.02
C TRP A 178 -3.31 8.62 23.56
N GLN A 179 -2.19 9.30 23.36
CA GLN A 179 -1.52 9.35 22.09
C GLN A 179 -0.91 7.97 21.87
N ALA A 180 -1.57 7.13 21.08
CA ALA A 180 -0.93 5.96 20.55
C ALA A 180 0.34 6.43 19.83
N ALA A 181 1.49 5.92 20.23
CA ALA A 181 2.73 6.25 19.57
C ALA A 181 2.59 5.95 18.07
N ALA A 182 3.03 6.87 17.22
CA ALA A 182 2.93 6.67 15.78
C ALA A 182 3.67 5.38 15.40
N PRO A 183 3.08 4.52 14.55
CA PRO A 183 3.71 3.28 14.15
C PRO A 183 5.06 3.57 13.49
N ILE A 184 6.08 2.79 13.82
CA ILE A 184 7.39 2.88 13.17
C ILE A 184 7.24 2.30 11.78
N GLN A 185 7.33 3.12 10.74
CA GLN A 185 7.25 2.66 9.35
C GLN A 185 8.65 2.43 8.79
N ALA A 186 8.89 1.27 8.18
CA ALA A 186 10.12 0.96 7.48
C ALA A 186 10.03 1.43 6.02
N GLU A 187 10.95 2.27 5.59
CA GLU A 187 11.06 2.71 4.19
C GLU A 187 11.86 1.68 3.37
N LEU A 188 11.15 0.71 2.82
CA LEU A 188 11.72 -0.32 1.97
C LEU A 188 11.65 0.08 0.50
N THR A 189 12.73 -0.14 -0.25
CA THR A 189 12.72 -0.06 -1.70
C THR A 189 11.89 -1.20 -2.29
N ARG A 190 11.54 -1.11 -3.59
CA ARG A 190 10.78 -2.15 -4.30
C ARG A 190 11.36 -3.55 -4.12
N ARG A 191 12.69 -3.68 -4.23
CA ARG A 191 13.38 -4.99 -4.13
C ARG A 191 13.46 -5.50 -2.69
N GLU A 192 13.69 -4.61 -1.74
CA GLU A 192 13.67 -4.94 -0.31
C GLU A 192 12.29 -5.41 0.12
N PHE A 193 11.24 -4.69 -0.30
CA PHE A 193 9.86 -5.09 -0.05
C PHE A 193 9.56 -6.44 -0.69
N GLY A 194 9.91 -6.63 -1.97
CA GLY A 194 9.69 -7.88 -2.69
C GLY A 194 10.41 -9.07 -2.06
N LEU A 195 11.62 -8.87 -1.52
CA LEU A 195 12.32 -9.90 -0.77
C LEU A 195 11.55 -10.30 0.48
N LEU A 196 11.15 -9.33 1.30
CA LEU A 196 10.38 -9.61 2.52
C LEU A 196 9.03 -10.25 2.20
N GLU A 197 8.33 -9.78 1.17
CA GLU A 197 7.08 -10.34 0.67
C GLU A 197 7.22 -11.79 0.24
N LEU A 198 8.27 -12.13 -0.52
CA LEU A 198 8.55 -13.50 -0.93
C LEU A 198 8.68 -14.44 0.27
N LEU A 199 9.40 -14.01 1.29
CA LEU A 199 9.60 -14.81 2.50
C LEU A 199 8.33 -14.87 3.35
N ALA A 200 7.59 -13.77 3.48
CA ALA A 200 6.36 -13.67 4.28
C ALA A 200 5.21 -14.49 3.73
N LEU A 201 5.10 -14.60 2.40
CA LEU A 201 4.09 -15.44 1.75
C LEU A 201 4.38 -16.95 1.83
N HIS A 202 5.59 -17.33 2.26
CA HIS A 202 6.00 -18.74 2.37
C HIS A 202 6.63 -19.00 3.75
N PRO A 203 5.88 -18.85 4.84
CA PRO A 203 6.41 -19.02 6.19
C PRO A 203 7.01 -20.42 6.39
N GLY A 204 8.18 -20.47 7.02
CA GLY A 204 8.91 -21.73 7.25
C GLY A 204 9.75 -22.24 6.08
N ARG A 205 9.49 -21.79 4.85
CA ARG A 205 10.30 -22.18 3.69
C ARG A 205 11.58 -21.35 3.61
N ALA A 206 12.72 -22.03 3.45
CA ALA A 206 13.98 -21.38 3.11
C ALA A 206 14.12 -21.26 1.58
N PHE A 207 14.61 -20.12 1.11
CA PHE A 207 14.92 -19.84 -0.29
C PHE A 207 16.42 -19.67 -0.44
N SER A 208 16.99 -20.35 -1.43
CA SER A 208 18.38 -20.12 -1.83
C SER A 208 18.54 -18.73 -2.46
N ARG A 209 19.78 -18.21 -2.47
CA ARG A 209 20.10 -16.96 -3.13
C ARG A 209 19.70 -16.98 -4.61
N GLN A 210 19.92 -18.12 -5.25
CA GLN A 210 19.58 -18.31 -6.67
C GLN A 210 18.06 -18.25 -6.89
N GLU A 211 17.25 -18.94 -6.08
CA GLU A 211 15.79 -18.89 -6.16
C GLU A 211 15.22 -17.48 -5.93
N ILE A 212 15.84 -16.71 -5.03
CA ILE A 212 15.45 -15.32 -4.79
C ILE A 212 15.74 -14.46 -6.04
N ILE A 213 16.92 -14.62 -6.65
CA ILE A 213 17.28 -13.90 -7.87
C ILE A 213 16.31 -14.23 -9.00
N GLU A 214 16.05 -15.50 -9.27
CA GLU A 214 15.15 -15.94 -10.34
C GLU A 214 13.75 -15.35 -10.21
N ARG A 215 13.28 -15.09 -8.98
CA ARG A 215 11.95 -14.55 -8.73
C ARG A 215 11.87 -13.02 -8.73
N LEU A 216 12.91 -12.34 -8.23
CA LEU A 216 12.89 -10.89 -8.02
C LEU A 216 13.68 -10.11 -9.08
N TRP A 217 14.60 -10.78 -9.81
CA TRP A 217 15.42 -10.22 -10.89
C TRP A 217 15.18 -10.94 -12.23
N SER A 218 13.99 -11.53 -12.42
CA SER A 218 13.63 -12.19 -13.67
C SER A 218 13.77 -11.19 -14.84
N GLY A 219 14.69 -11.50 -15.77
CA GLY A 219 15.00 -10.64 -16.92
C GLY A 219 16.30 -9.81 -16.81
N GLU A 220 16.97 -9.81 -15.66
CA GLU A 220 18.28 -9.18 -15.51
C GLU A 220 19.38 -10.25 -15.54
N SER A 221 20.31 -10.11 -16.51
CA SER A 221 21.45 -11.02 -16.62
C SER A 221 22.62 -10.55 -15.73
N GLY A 222 23.32 -11.48 -15.09
CA GLY A 222 24.57 -11.19 -14.39
C GLY A 222 24.45 -10.73 -12.94
N VAL A 223 23.29 -10.91 -12.30
CA VAL A 223 23.12 -10.59 -10.88
C VAL A 223 23.83 -11.64 -10.02
N GLU A 224 24.85 -11.21 -9.28
CA GLU A 224 25.61 -12.13 -8.40
C GLU A 224 24.79 -12.52 -7.16
N PRO A 225 24.84 -13.81 -6.74
CA PRO A 225 24.10 -14.28 -5.55
C PRO A 225 24.42 -13.52 -4.25
N LYS A 226 25.60 -12.95 -4.13
CA LYS A 226 26.00 -12.12 -2.98
C LYS A 226 25.17 -10.84 -2.81
N VAL A 227 24.53 -10.35 -3.85
CA VAL A 227 23.68 -9.15 -3.77
C VAL A 227 22.52 -9.38 -2.80
N ILE A 228 22.04 -10.61 -2.67
CA ILE A 228 20.95 -10.94 -1.75
C ILE A 228 21.35 -10.70 -0.28
N ASP A 229 22.61 -10.96 0.06
CA ASP A 229 23.12 -10.74 1.44
C ASP A 229 23.05 -9.25 1.80
N VAL A 230 23.29 -8.36 0.83
CA VAL A 230 23.17 -6.91 1.00
C VAL A 230 21.72 -6.51 1.24
N TYR A 231 20.78 -7.04 0.43
CA TYR A 231 19.35 -6.77 0.61
C TYR A 231 18.83 -7.28 1.95
N VAL A 232 19.21 -8.49 2.35
CA VAL A 232 18.84 -9.06 3.66
C VAL A 232 19.37 -8.19 4.80
N SER A 233 20.66 -7.79 4.75
CA SER A 233 21.26 -6.91 5.74
C SER A 233 20.54 -5.55 5.79
N THR A 234 20.16 -5.00 4.65
CA THR A 234 19.46 -3.71 4.59
C THR A 234 18.05 -3.82 5.14
N VAL A 235 17.28 -4.86 4.80
CA VAL A 235 15.95 -5.09 5.35
C VAL A 235 16.03 -5.22 6.87
N ARG A 236 16.93 -6.06 7.41
CA ARG A 236 17.13 -6.22 8.86
C ARG A 236 17.42 -4.90 9.55
N ARG A 237 18.30 -4.08 8.99
CA ARG A 237 18.64 -2.75 9.54
C ARG A 237 17.47 -1.78 9.54
N LYS A 238 16.61 -1.82 8.53
CA LYS A 238 15.42 -0.94 8.39
C LYS A 238 14.22 -1.44 9.19
N THR A 239 14.24 -2.69 9.59
CA THR A 239 13.18 -3.34 10.36
C THR A 239 13.74 -3.94 11.64
N ALA A 240 13.96 -5.26 11.66
CA ALA A 240 14.54 -5.97 12.78
C ALA A 240 15.32 -7.21 12.31
N GLU A 241 16.36 -7.58 13.05
CA GLU A 241 17.24 -8.72 12.74
C GLU A 241 16.45 -10.04 12.66
N GLU A 242 15.46 -10.20 13.54
CA GLU A 242 14.62 -11.39 13.66
C GLU A 242 13.62 -11.58 12.52
N LEU A 243 13.40 -10.58 11.66
CA LEU A 243 12.47 -10.72 10.54
C LEU A 243 12.92 -11.74 9.50
N ILE A 244 14.20 -11.90 9.31
CA ILE A 244 14.76 -12.83 8.32
C ILE A 244 15.79 -13.73 9.00
N ASP A 245 15.55 -15.02 9.01
CA ASP A 245 16.50 -16.03 9.47
C ASP A 245 17.48 -16.42 8.36
N THR A 246 18.75 -16.58 8.72
CA THR A 246 19.74 -17.24 7.85
C THR A 246 19.75 -18.73 8.13
N VAL A 247 19.43 -19.54 7.13
CA VAL A 247 19.51 -21.01 7.21
C VAL A 247 20.82 -21.48 6.58
N ARG A 248 21.75 -21.92 7.43
CA ARG A 248 23.10 -22.31 6.98
C ARG A 248 23.04 -23.35 5.84
N GLY A 249 23.75 -23.08 4.77
CA GLY A 249 23.81 -23.96 3.58
C GLY A 249 22.59 -23.93 2.69
N LEU A 250 21.46 -23.29 3.09
CA LEU A 250 20.23 -23.23 2.30
C LEU A 250 19.91 -21.82 1.81
N GLY A 251 20.09 -20.77 2.65
CA GLY A 251 19.75 -19.40 2.28
C GLY A 251 18.96 -18.65 3.35
N TYR A 252 17.81 -18.10 3.01
CA TYR A 252 17.03 -17.23 3.88
C TYR A 252 15.56 -17.65 3.97
N ARG A 253 14.95 -17.41 5.13
CA ARG A 253 13.51 -17.60 5.34
C ARG A 253 12.97 -16.48 6.23
N LEU A 254 11.64 -16.37 6.31
CA LEU A 254 11.00 -15.53 7.32
C LEU A 254 11.39 -16.02 8.71
N GLY A 255 11.70 -15.11 9.62
CA GLY A 255 11.94 -15.40 11.02
C GLY A 255 10.74 -16.10 11.68
N LYS A 256 10.97 -16.66 12.85
CA LYS A 256 9.90 -17.34 13.58
C LYS A 256 8.98 -16.31 14.25
N MET A 257 7.69 -16.54 14.17
CA MET A 257 6.71 -15.82 14.99
C MET A 257 7.00 -16.18 16.46
N ALA A 258 7.07 -15.18 17.35
CA ALA A 258 7.03 -15.46 18.76
C ALA A 258 5.70 -16.18 19.05
N HIS A 259 5.75 -17.36 19.67
CA HIS A 259 4.55 -18.04 20.13
C HIS A 259 3.92 -17.16 21.20
N GLU A 260 2.72 -16.63 20.94
CA GLU A 260 1.84 -16.17 22.01
C GLU A 260 1.47 -17.41 22.84
N TRP A 261 1.95 -17.43 24.10
CA TRP A 261 1.55 -18.41 25.11
C TRP A 261 0.20 -18.03 25.69
#